data_3896639cfad9f81edd6584831a6f8df3
#
_entry.id   3896639cfad9f81edd6584831a6f8df3
#
_cell.length_a   1.000
_cell.length_b   1.000
_cell.length_c   1.000
_cell.angle_alpha   90.00
_cell.angle_beta   90.00
_cell.angle_gamma   90.00
#
_symmetry.space_group_name_H-M   'P 1'
#
loop_
_entity.id
_entity.type
_entity.pdbx_description
1 polymer ?
#
loop_
_entity_poly.entity_id
_entity_poly.type
_entity_poly.pdbx_seq_one_letter_code
_entity_poly.pdbx_strand_id
1 'polypeptide(L)'
;AAYLTAETLLIWGCARLIGRFSEHRGVCRALLIGGMVTVFGAMVLMKALAQLQALPDGLLVPIGLSYFTFQSVGYLIDVYRGKVTPEKNYAKVLLFAGFFPQMTQGPITTWKQLMPQLDSPHRLSPNGFVSGVFLMAWGFFKKLVIADRLMPAVSVLVATAQELPGWL
;
A
#
# COMPACT_ATOMS: atom_id res chain seq x y z
N ALA A 1 -9.82 -4.36 9.99
CA ALA A 1 -10.21 -2.93 10.09
C ALA A 1 -9.41 -2.21 11.19
N ALA A 2 -9.40 -2.70 12.44
CA ALA A 2 -8.75 -2.02 13.57
C ALA A 2 -7.25 -1.71 13.36
N TYR A 3 -6.50 -2.65 12.78
CA TYR A 3 -5.07 -2.43 12.50
C TYR A 3 -4.85 -1.29 11.49
N LEU A 4 -5.59 -1.30 10.38
CA LEU A 4 -5.52 -0.24 9.36
C LEU A 4 -5.83 1.15 9.96
N THR A 5 -6.87 1.23 10.80
CA THR A 5 -7.24 2.51 11.43
C THR A 5 -6.17 2.98 12.42
N ALA A 6 -5.58 2.08 13.20
CA ALA A 6 -4.51 2.43 14.14
C ALA A 6 -3.23 2.91 13.41
N GLU A 7 -2.83 2.18 12.38
CA GLU A 7 -1.66 2.54 11.56
C GLU A 7 -1.84 3.89 10.87
N THR A 8 -2.98 4.09 10.21
CA THR A 8 -3.26 5.35 9.52
C THR A 8 -3.40 6.52 10.47
N LEU A 9 -3.91 6.30 11.70
CA LEU A 9 -3.98 7.33 12.73
C LEU A 9 -2.57 7.77 13.18
N LEU A 10 -1.67 6.82 13.37
CA LEU A 10 -0.27 7.09 13.71
C LEU A 10 0.42 7.92 12.61
N ILE A 11 0.30 7.48 11.35
CA ILE A 11 0.90 8.16 10.20
C ILE A 11 0.31 9.57 10.02
N TRP A 12 -1.01 9.70 10.15
CA TRP A 12 -1.67 11.01 10.11
C TRP A 12 -1.18 11.94 11.21
N GLY A 13 -1.04 11.43 12.46
CA GLY A 13 -0.49 12.19 13.58
C GLY A 13 0.94 12.64 13.32
N CYS A 14 1.82 11.75 12.88
CA CYS A 14 3.19 12.06 12.50
C CYS A 14 3.24 13.13 11.38
N ALA A 15 2.42 12.98 10.34
CA ALA A 15 2.35 13.94 9.24
C ALA A 15 1.91 15.33 9.72
N ARG A 16 0.93 15.40 10.61
CA ARG A 16 0.45 16.66 11.22
C ARG A 16 1.55 17.33 12.08
N LEU A 17 2.27 16.54 12.87
CA LEU A 17 3.39 17.04 13.68
C LEU A 17 4.55 17.53 12.80
N ILE A 18 4.90 16.81 11.73
CA ILE A 18 5.92 17.26 10.75
C ILE A 18 5.52 18.62 10.17
N GLY A 19 4.25 18.79 9.80
CA GLY A 19 3.77 20.08 9.29
C GLY A 19 3.82 21.21 10.32
N ARG A 20 3.60 20.89 11.61
CA ARG A 20 3.65 21.89 12.70
C ARG A 20 5.08 22.29 13.05
N PHE A 21 6.01 21.36 13.00
CA PHE A 21 7.42 21.57 13.37
C PHE A 21 8.33 21.70 12.13
N SER A 22 7.81 22.21 11.02
CA SER A 22 8.53 22.28 9.74
C SER A 22 9.87 23.01 9.80
N GLU A 23 10.03 23.95 10.73
CA GLU A 23 11.27 24.70 10.94
C GLU A 23 12.36 23.86 11.65
N HIS A 24 11.98 22.84 12.41
CA HIS A 24 12.89 21.99 13.18
C HIS A 24 13.19 20.68 12.44
N ARG A 25 14.14 20.71 11.50
CA ARG A 25 14.50 19.54 10.66
C ARG A 25 14.83 18.28 11.45
N GLY A 26 15.47 18.42 12.65
CA GLY A 26 15.78 17.28 13.51
C GLY A 26 14.53 16.57 14.03
N VAL A 27 13.53 17.34 14.49
CA VAL A 27 12.26 16.81 14.97
C VAL A 27 11.48 16.13 13.83
N CYS A 28 11.43 16.76 12.66
CA CYS A 28 10.78 16.19 11.49
C CYS A 28 11.41 14.85 11.06
N ARG A 29 12.76 14.77 11.11
CA ARG A 29 13.48 13.53 10.81
C ARG A 29 13.21 12.45 11.85
N ALA A 30 13.17 12.79 13.13
CA ALA A 30 12.85 11.86 14.21
C ALA A 30 11.43 11.32 14.09
N LEU A 31 10.44 12.18 13.77
CA LEU A 31 9.06 11.79 13.54
C LEU A 31 8.90 10.89 12.30
N LEU A 32 9.61 11.18 11.21
CA LEU A 32 9.64 10.35 10.03
C LEU A 32 10.17 8.94 10.36
N ILE A 33 11.39 8.88 10.93
CA ILE A 33 12.05 7.61 11.25
C ILE A 33 11.24 6.83 12.28
N GLY A 34 10.78 7.48 13.34
CA GLY A 34 9.95 6.86 14.38
C GLY A 34 8.66 6.28 13.84
N GLY A 35 7.93 7.05 13.00
CA GLY A 35 6.72 6.57 12.33
C GLY A 35 6.98 5.38 11.41
N MET A 36 8.05 5.44 10.59
CA MET A 36 8.43 4.34 9.71
C MET A 36 8.82 3.09 10.50
N VAL A 37 9.68 3.21 11.52
CA VAL A 37 10.12 2.08 12.35
C VAL A 37 8.95 1.42 13.06
N THR A 38 8.03 2.20 13.60
CA THR A 38 6.84 1.68 14.29
C THR A 38 5.94 0.91 13.33
N VAL A 39 5.65 1.47 12.16
CA VAL A 39 4.73 0.88 11.19
C VAL A 39 5.34 -0.36 10.52
N PHE A 40 6.58 -0.29 10.06
CA PHE A 40 7.27 -1.46 9.50
C PHE A 40 7.55 -2.53 10.56
N GLY A 41 7.93 -2.13 11.77
CA GLY A 41 8.12 -3.06 12.89
C GLY A 41 6.85 -3.83 13.23
N ALA A 42 5.72 -3.15 13.29
CA ALA A 42 4.42 -3.78 13.51
C ALA A 42 4.05 -4.72 12.35
N MET A 43 4.29 -4.32 11.10
CA MET A 43 4.07 -5.17 9.93
C MET A 43 4.92 -6.45 9.98
N VAL A 44 6.22 -6.33 10.27
CA VAL A 44 7.13 -7.47 10.35
C VAL A 44 6.74 -8.38 11.51
N LEU A 45 6.42 -7.81 12.67
CA LEU A 45 5.96 -8.56 13.84
C LEU A 45 4.69 -9.36 13.55
N MET A 46 3.67 -8.73 12.94
CA MET A 46 2.44 -9.42 12.56
C MET A 46 2.69 -10.60 11.62
N LYS A 47 3.57 -10.42 10.62
CA LYS A 47 3.93 -11.49 9.70
C LYS A 47 4.72 -12.60 10.36
N ALA A 48 5.68 -12.27 11.23
CA ALA A 48 6.47 -13.24 11.96
C ALA A 48 5.59 -14.08 12.90
N LEU A 49 4.68 -13.45 13.66
CA LEU A 49 3.74 -14.14 14.51
C LEU A 49 2.80 -15.05 13.72
N ALA A 50 2.37 -14.62 12.54
CA ALA A 50 1.55 -15.45 11.64
C ALA A 50 2.30 -16.69 11.15
N GLN A 51 3.57 -16.55 10.77
CA GLN A 51 4.40 -17.68 10.34
C GLN A 51 4.68 -18.66 11.46
N LEU A 52 4.87 -18.17 12.67
CA LEU A 52 5.10 -19.00 13.87
C LEU A 52 3.81 -19.59 14.45
N GLN A 53 2.66 -19.35 13.84
CA GLN A 53 1.33 -19.73 14.34
C GLN A 53 1.07 -19.22 15.79
N ALA A 54 1.76 -18.16 16.19
CA ALA A 54 1.70 -17.56 17.52
C ALA A 54 0.72 -16.38 17.61
N LEU A 55 -0.14 -16.21 16.61
CA LEU A 55 -1.20 -15.19 16.67
C LEU A 55 -2.27 -15.59 17.69
N PRO A 56 -2.73 -14.66 18.51
CA PRO A 56 -3.88 -14.90 19.39
C PRO A 56 -5.12 -15.34 18.59
N ASP A 57 -5.93 -16.19 19.19
CA ASP A 57 -7.17 -16.66 18.59
C ASP A 57 -8.04 -15.47 18.12
N GLY A 58 -8.44 -15.51 16.86
CA GLY A 58 -9.23 -14.44 16.23
C GLY A 58 -8.45 -13.28 15.64
N LEU A 59 -7.13 -13.22 15.76
CA LEU A 59 -6.31 -12.21 15.11
C LEU A 59 -5.80 -12.72 13.77
N LEU A 60 -6.42 -12.26 12.68
CA LEU A 60 -6.00 -12.57 11.32
C LEU A 60 -5.08 -11.47 10.77
N VAL A 61 -4.06 -11.86 10.00
CA VAL A 61 -3.26 -10.90 9.24
C VAL A 61 -4.16 -10.18 8.24
N PRO A 62 -4.24 -8.84 8.30
CA PRO A 62 -5.09 -8.09 7.39
C PRO A 62 -4.68 -8.30 5.93
N ILE A 63 -5.67 -8.51 5.06
CA ILE A 63 -5.45 -8.54 3.62
C ILE A 63 -4.89 -7.17 3.19
N GLY A 64 -3.83 -7.19 2.38
CA GLY A 64 -3.18 -5.97 1.93
C GLY A 64 -2.28 -5.29 2.96
N LEU A 65 -1.93 -5.96 4.09
CA LEU A 65 -1.08 -5.41 5.16
C LEU A 65 0.15 -4.68 4.62
N SER A 66 0.93 -5.31 3.78
CA SER A 66 2.11 -4.66 3.19
C SER A 66 1.75 -3.49 2.30
N TYR A 67 0.67 -3.64 1.52
CA TYR A 67 0.27 -2.63 0.55
C TYR A 67 -0.09 -1.30 1.24
N PHE A 68 -1.02 -1.32 2.19
CA PHE A 68 -1.44 -0.09 2.86
C PHE A 68 -0.34 0.49 3.76
N THR A 69 0.55 -0.35 4.32
CA THR A 69 1.75 0.10 5.03
C THR A 69 2.67 0.91 4.12
N PHE A 70 3.04 0.38 2.95
CA PHE A 70 3.89 1.12 2.00
C PHE A 70 3.22 2.39 1.48
N GLN A 71 1.92 2.35 1.25
CA GLN A 71 1.17 3.51 0.79
C GLN A 71 1.12 4.61 1.86
N SER A 72 0.87 4.25 3.11
CA SER A 72 0.86 5.18 4.25
C SER A 72 2.22 5.81 4.49
N VAL A 73 3.29 5.00 4.44
CA VAL A 73 4.68 5.48 4.57
C VAL A 73 5.04 6.39 3.40
N GLY A 74 4.61 6.07 2.17
CA GLY A 74 4.80 6.93 1.00
C GLY A 74 4.21 8.33 1.21
N TYR A 75 3.01 8.41 1.77
CA TYR A 75 2.40 9.69 2.15
C TYR A 75 3.23 10.45 3.18
N LEU A 76 3.70 9.77 4.24
CA LEU A 76 4.52 10.41 5.28
C LEU A 76 5.83 10.97 4.72
N ILE A 77 6.49 10.23 3.81
CA ILE A 77 7.70 10.67 3.11
C ILE A 77 7.42 11.89 2.22
N ASP A 78 6.29 11.89 1.50
CA ASP A 78 5.93 13.02 0.64
C ASP A 78 5.62 14.29 1.45
N VAL A 79 5.01 14.15 2.63
CA VAL A 79 4.82 15.25 3.58
C VAL A 79 6.18 15.76 4.10
N TYR A 80 7.08 14.86 4.54
CA TYR A 80 8.41 15.25 5.01
C TYR A 80 9.24 15.96 3.94
N ARG A 81 9.13 15.55 2.68
CA ARG A 81 9.78 16.20 1.54
C ARG A 81 9.14 17.51 1.11
N GLY A 82 8.05 17.93 1.76
CA GLY A 82 7.29 19.12 1.38
C GLY A 82 6.54 19.03 0.05
N LYS A 83 6.43 17.82 -0.52
CA LYS A 83 5.68 17.60 -1.76
C LYS A 83 4.17 17.67 -1.55
N VAL A 84 3.72 17.31 -0.35
CA VAL A 84 2.30 17.26 0.03
C VAL A 84 2.13 18.02 1.34
N THR A 85 1.11 18.87 1.41
CA THR A 85 0.71 19.50 2.68
C THR A 85 0.03 18.48 3.58
N PRO A 86 0.32 18.44 4.90
CA PRO A 86 -0.31 17.51 5.82
C PRO A 86 -1.84 17.63 5.82
N GLU A 87 -2.52 16.56 5.49
CA GLU A 87 -3.98 16.55 5.42
C GLU A 87 -4.59 16.73 6.83
N LYS A 88 -5.60 17.59 6.93
CA LYS A 88 -6.30 17.87 8.19
C LYS A 88 -7.35 16.81 8.51
N ASN A 89 -7.97 16.28 7.48
CA ASN A 89 -9.04 15.31 7.61
C ASN A 89 -8.48 13.88 7.65
N TYR A 90 -8.58 13.24 8.83
CA TYR A 90 -8.16 11.85 9.03
C TYR A 90 -8.87 10.88 8.06
N ALA A 91 -10.17 11.10 7.79
CA ALA A 91 -10.93 10.22 6.91
C ALA A 91 -10.36 10.16 5.49
N LYS A 92 -9.76 11.25 4.98
CA LYS A 92 -9.09 11.25 3.69
C LYS A 92 -7.83 10.40 3.69
N VAL A 93 -7.05 10.44 4.78
CA VAL A 93 -5.85 9.61 4.92
C VAL A 93 -6.23 8.14 5.05
N LEU A 94 -7.28 7.84 5.80
CA LEU A 94 -7.82 6.49 5.92
C LEU A 94 -8.34 5.96 4.56
N LEU A 95 -9.07 6.79 3.81
CA LEU A 95 -9.55 6.46 2.47
C LEU A 95 -8.38 6.20 1.51
N PHE A 96 -7.35 7.03 1.58
CA PHE A 96 -6.15 6.87 0.76
C PHE A 96 -5.45 5.54 1.03
N ALA A 97 -5.13 5.25 2.29
CA ALA A 97 -4.44 4.02 2.67
C ALA A 97 -5.27 2.76 2.44
N GLY A 98 -6.59 2.86 2.72
CA GLY A 98 -7.54 1.75 2.59
C GLY A 98 -8.28 1.69 1.26
N PHE A 99 -7.76 2.32 0.20
CA PHE A 99 -8.43 2.31 -1.11
C PHE A 99 -8.49 0.90 -1.69
N PHE A 100 -9.64 0.24 -1.49
CA PHE A 100 -9.81 -1.18 -1.72
C PHE A 100 -9.50 -1.67 -3.14
N PRO A 101 -9.72 -0.90 -4.24
CA PRO A 101 -9.41 -1.39 -5.58
C PRO A 101 -7.92 -1.67 -5.82
N GLN A 102 -7.06 -1.06 -5.01
CA GLN A 102 -5.60 -1.21 -5.13
C GLN A 102 -4.99 -2.07 -4.01
N MET A 103 -5.76 -2.37 -2.95
CA MET A 103 -5.26 -2.91 -1.69
C MET A 103 -4.60 -4.29 -1.80
N THR A 104 -4.93 -5.08 -2.82
CA THR A 104 -4.42 -6.45 -2.96
C THR A 104 -3.29 -6.58 -3.99
N GLN A 105 -3.41 -5.95 -5.15
CA GLN A 105 -2.49 -6.13 -6.27
C GLN A 105 -2.36 -4.89 -7.17
N GLY A 106 -2.83 -3.73 -6.71
CA GLY A 106 -2.75 -2.50 -7.49
C GLY A 106 -1.36 -1.87 -7.45
N PRO A 107 -1.07 -0.93 -8.35
CA PRO A 107 0.13 -0.11 -8.25
C PRO A 107 0.05 0.77 -7.00
N ILE A 108 1.18 0.93 -6.30
CA ILE A 108 1.28 1.87 -5.18
C ILE A 108 1.20 3.28 -5.76
N THR A 109 0.09 3.97 -5.52
CA THR A 109 -0.14 5.33 -6.01
C THR A 109 0.32 6.35 -4.98
N THR A 110 0.77 7.50 -5.46
CA THR A 110 1.11 8.63 -4.59
C THR A 110 -0.12 9.43 -4.20
N TRP A 111 -0.05 10.15 -3.07
CA TRP A 111 -1.12 11.04 -2.62
C TRP A 111 -1.57 12.02 -3.72
N LYS A 112 -0.59 12.61 -4.43
CA LYS A 112 -0.85 13.56 -5.50
C LYS A 112 -1.60 12.98 -6.70
N GLN A 113 -1.47 11.68 -6.93
CA GLN A 113 -2.14 11.01 -8.05
C GLN A 113 -3.56 10.59 -7.70
N LEU A 114 -3.77 10.06 -6.49
CA LEU A 114 -5.05 9.47 -6.12
C LEU A 114 -6.04 10.49 -5.55
N MET A 115 -5.61 11.34 -4.60
CA MET A 115 -6.53 12.21 -3.87
C MET A 115 -7.24 13.25 -4.74
N PRO A 116 -6.58 13.92 -5.71
CA PRO A 116 -7.29 14.85 -6.60
C PRO A 116 -8.39 14.17 -7.43
N GLN A 117 -8.19 12.90 -7.76
CA GLN A 117 -9.21 12.12 -8.46
C GLN A 117 -10.39 11.79 -7.55
N LEU A 118 -10.15 11.44 -6.29
CA LEU A 118 -11.21 11.13 -5.32
C LEU A 118 -12.00 12.39 -4.88
N ASP A 119 -11.34 13.53 -4.82
CA ASP A 119 -11.96 14.82 -4.44
C ASP A 119 -12.75 15.46 -5.60
N SER A 120 -12.47 15.08 -6.85
CA SER A 120 -13.17 15.65 -8.00
C SER A 120 -14.52 14.96 -8.25
N PRO A 121 -15.60 15.72 -8.53
CA PRO A 121 -16.87 15.12 -8.87
C PRO A 121 -16.81 14.40 -10.22
N HIS A 122 -17.04 13.09 -10.20
CA HIS A 122 -17.05 12.28 -11.40
C HIS A 122 -18.47 12.07 -11.90
N ARG A 123 -18.68 12.33 -13.19
CA ARG A 123 -19.93 11.98 -13.88
C ARG A 123 -19.70 10.71 -14.70
N LEU A 124 -20.63 9.78 -14.58
CA LEU A 124 -20.61 8.59 -15.43
C LEU A 124 -20.87 9.02 -16.87
N SER A 125 -19.90 8.79 -17.75
CA SER A 125 -20.06 8.96 -19.19
C SER A 125 -20.16 7.58 -19.86
N PRO A 126 -21.04 7.40 -20.86
CA PRO A 126 -21.18 6.12 -21.57
C PRO A 126 -19.84 5.67 -22.18
N ASN A 127 -19.10 6.58 -22.77
CA ASN A 127 -17.79 6.29 -23.36
C ASN A 127 -16.74 5.88 -22.30
N GLY A 128 -16.73 6.54 -21.14
CA GLY A 128 -15.86 6.18 -20.01
C GLY A 128 -16.19 4.80 -19.46
N PHE A 129 -17.48 4.46 -19.38
CA PHE A 129 -17.94 3.14 -18.94
C PHE A 129 -17.47 2.03 -19.90
N VAL A 130 -17.70 2.21 -21.20
CA VAL A 130 -17.25 1.24 -22.23
C VAL A 130 -15.74 1.06 -22.20
N SER A 131 -14.98 2.15 -22.12
CA SER A 131 -13.51 2.09 -22.03
C SER A 131 -13.05 1.35 -20.75
N GLY A 132 -13.71 1.60 -19.62
CA GLY A 132 -13.43 0.89 -18.36
C GLY A 132 -13.66 -0.61 -18.46
N VAL A 133 -14.80 -1.03 -19.03
CA VAL A 133 -15.12 -2.45 -19.27
C VAL A 133 -14.08 -3.08 -20.19
N PHE A 134 -13.65 -2.38 -21.25
CA PHE A 134 -12.63 -2.88 -22.17
C PHE A 134 -11.29 -3.10 -21.46
N LEU A 135 -10.88 -2.15 -20.60
CA LEU A 135 -9.66 -2.26 -19.81
C LEU A 135 -9.72 -3.44 -18.82
N MET A 136 -10.86 -3.63 -18.17
CA MET A 136 -11.06 -4.79 -17.29
C MET A 136 -10.97 -6.10 -18.06
N ALA A 137 -11.67 -6.22 -19.18
CA ALA A 137 -11.62 -7.41 -20.05
C ALA A 137 -10.19 -7.72 -20.51
N TRP A 138 -9.44 -6.68 -20.90
CA TRP A 138 -8.03 -6.81 -21.27
C TRP A 138 -7.15 -7.25 -20.09
N GLY A 139 -7.42 -6.75 -18.88
CA GLY A 139 -6.75 -7.21 -17.66
C GLY A 139 -7.01 -8.69 -17.37
N PHE A 140 -8.27 -9.13 -17.44
CA PHE A 140 -8.65 -10.53 -17.27
C PHE A 140 -8.02 -11.42 -18.35
N PHE A 141 -8.00 -10.98 -19.59
CA PHE A 141 -7.33 -11.72 -20.67
C PHE A 141 -5.84 -11.96 -20.35
N LYS A 142 -5.12 -10.89 -19.96
CA LYS A 142 -3.70 -11.03 -19.57
C LYS A 142 -3.51 -12.01 -18.43
N LYS A 143 -4.39 -11.94 -17.42
CA LYS A 143 -4.27 -12.84 -16.28
C LYS A 143 -4.63 -14.28 -16.64
N LEU A 144 -5.83 -14.52 -17.12
CA LEU A 144 -6.38 -15.87 -17.30
C LEU A 144 -5.77 -16.61 -18.50
N VAL A 145 -5.48 -15.90 -19.59
CA VAL A 145 -4.99 -16.51 -20.82
C VAL A 145 -3.47 -16.51 -20.89
N ILE A 146 -2.81 -15.46 -20.44
CA ILE A 146 -1.34 -15.36 -20.54
C ILE A 146 -0.69 -15.85 -19.23
N ALA A 147 -0.92 -15.16 -18.11
CA ALA A 147 -0.19 -15.43 -16.89
C ALA A 147 -0.49 -16.82 -16.30
N ASP A 148 -1.75 -17.18 -16.16
CA ASP A 148 -2.15 -18.46 -15.57
C ASP A 148 -1.75 -19.68 -16.47
N ARG A 149 -1.59 -19.47 -17.77
CA ARG A 149 -1.10 -20.52 -18.69
C ARG A 149 0.43 -20.64 -18.70
N LEU A 150 1.15 -19.55 -18.44
CA LEU A 150 2.61 -19.57 -18.38
C LEU A 150 3.13 -20.04 -17.01
N MET A 151 2.37 -19.88 -15.93
CA MET A 151 2.79 -20.25 -14.57
C MET A 151 3.27 -21.69 -14.43
N PRO A 152 2.61 -22.72 -14.99
CA PRO A 152 3.11 -24.09 -14.92
C PRO A 152 4.47 -24.28 -15.60
N ALA A 153 4.69 -23.64 -16.75
CA ALA A 153 5.98 -23.69 -17.44
C ALA A 153 7.09 -23.00 -16.65
N VAL A 154 6.78 -21.84 -16.07
CA VAL A 154 7.72 -21.10 -15.19
C VAL A 154 8.06 -21.89 -13.94
N SER A 155 7.09 -22.56 -13.31
CA SER A 155 7.33 -23.37 -12.11
C SER A 155 8.26 -24.56 -12.40
N VAL A 156 8.13 -25.20 -13.54
CA VAL A 156 9.03 -26.28 -13.98
C VAL A 156 10.45 -25.74 -14.22
N LEU A 157 10.57 -24.59 -14.91
CA LEU A 157 11.88 -23.97 -15.15
C LEU A 157 12.58 -23.57 -13.86
N VAL A 158 11.84 -23.00 -12.90
CA VAL A 158 12.40 -22.62 -11.59
C VAL A 158 12.83 -23.86 -10.79
N ALA A 159 12.05 -24.92 -10.79
CA ALA A 159 12.40 -26.18 -10.12
C ALA A 159 13.67 -26.79 -10.73
N THR A 160 13.76 -26.82 -12.07
CA THR A 160 14.96 -27.33 -12.76
C THR A 160 16.18 -26.44 -12.50
N ALA A 161 16.00 -25.12 -12.44
CA ALA A 161 17.11 -24.20 -12.15
C ALA A 161 17.66 -24.36 -10.71
N GLN A 162 16.83 -24.80 -9.76
CA GLN A 162 17.28 -25.08 -8.38
C GLN A 162 18.11 -26.37 -8.27
N GLU A 163 17.98 -27.28 -9.22
CA GLU A 163 18.79 -28.52 -9.28
C GLU A 163 20.16 -28.32 -9.96
N LEU A 164 20.35 -27.16 -10.63
CA LEU A 164 21.64 -26.84 -11.23
C LEU A 164 22.66 -26.39 -10.18
N PRO A 165 23.93 -26.84 -10.25
CA PRO A 165 24.94 -26.42 -9.29
C PRO A 165 25.14 -24.90 -9.35
N GLY A 166 25.12 -24.24 -8.17
CA GLY A 166 25.00 -22.79 -7.97
C GLY A 166 26.19 -21.93 -8.38
N TRP A 167 26.71 -22.11 -9.57
CA TRP A 167 27.77 -21.29 -10.16
C TRP A 167 27.32 -20.57 -11.47
N LEU A 168 26.05 -20.51 -11.72
CA LEU A 168 25.46 -19.70 -12.81
C LEU A 168 24.89 -18.42 -12.28
#